data_2d83a58a8a3194706a5ad9c353eefefc
#
_entry.id   2d83a58a8a3194706a5ad9c353eefefc
#
_cell.length_a   1.000
_cell.length_b   1.000
_cell.length_c   1.000
_cell.angle_alpha   90.00
_cell.angle_beta   90.00
_cell.angle_gamma   90.00
#
_symmetry.space_group_name_H-M   'P 1'
#
loop_
_entity.id
_entity.type
_entity.pdbx_description
1 polymer ?
#
loop_
_entity_poly.entity_id
_entity_poly.type
_entity_poly.pdbx_seq_one_letter_code
_entity_poly.pdbx_strand_id
1 'polypeptide(L)'
;MAIQPLDFSRLLGHLRGISDRALTAHLALYRQAVDRLNAIEAAYPVVEWRAAGAPASDATIEALLRTPVAKLDLRPVGTLAECLQTVESDMWARAIAFRPAWYLGTGGDDFWTADRAISINIPWSYANPALWRLSNRSARAAYTPEEMLRTLRHEAGHALCYAFELWREAGWQEVFGDSRAPYKDEFTPAEGSRDFVEYLVGVRAHYAQKHPDEDWAETFACWLDPASNWRQQYSEWPVALRKLEYVEACWQAGKFAGAPLNTYLGRREPYQLETRTVAAALDIGTAAPPLFAPTGWSQHAELLRQEPAAYNAVVLHEAHFGALGRNASVGPEAPPPVLLVEVKRNLGFWENYLLDLRLCCAASSNGWAMTIWDERRGQMRNALIDGNGAVPAGCRVLLALDTFEHAYTLDYGIGKYLGIAAQLENVDWTVVADRLSPFTMAQVAEVVGP
;
A
#
# COMPACT_ATOMS: atom_id res chain seq x y z
N MET A 1 -14.25 3.35 5.72
CA MET A 1 -15.13 3.56 4.54
C MET A 1 -15.61 2.18 4.12
N ALA A 2 -16.91 1.99 3.87
CA ALA A 2 -17.42 0.65 3.51
C ALA A 2 -16.85 0.21 2.15
N ILE A 3 -16.33 -1.03 2.11
CA ILE A 3 -15.82 -1.65 0.90
C ILE A 3 -16.99 -1.87 -0.05
N GLN A 4 -16.82 -1.49 -1.31
CA GLN A 4 -17.80 -1.74 -2.36
C GLN A 4 -17.41 -3.01 -3.12
N PRO A 5 -18.36 -3.94 -3.37
CA PRO A 5 -18.05 -5.12 -4.16
C PRO A 5 -17.70 -4.72 -5.60
N LEU A 6 -16.67 -5.36 -6.16
CA LEU A 6 -16.32 -5.21 -7.57
C LEU A 6 -17.41 -5.82 -8.46
N ASP A 7 -17.61 -5.25 -9.64
CA ASP A 7 -18.57 -5.76 -10.62
C ASP A 7 -17.93 -6.80 -11.55
N PHE A 8 -18.37 -8.03 -11.42
CA PHE A 8 -17.98 -9.15 -12.26
C PHE A 8 -19.10 -9.63 -13.21
N SER A 9 -20.15 -8.82 -13.40
CA SER A 9 -21.28 -9.15 -14.30
C SER A 9 -20.84 -9.47 -15.74
N ARG A 10 -19.66 -8.94 -16.15
CA ARG A 10 -19.03 -9.23 -17.44
C ARG A 10 -18.77 -10.71 -17.71
N LEU A 11 -18.75 -11.54 -16.67
CA LEU A 11 -18.50 -12.98 -16.79
C LEU A 11 -19.76 -13.78 -17.18
N LEU A 12 -20.96 -13.22 -16.96
CA LEU A 12 -22.23 -13.88 -17.27
C LEU A 12 -22.35 -14.14 -18.78
N GLY A 13 -22.71 -15.36 -19.16
CA GLY A 13 -22.83 -15.82 -20.55
C GLY A 13 -21.49 -16.05 -21.25
N HIS A 14 -20.35 -15.96 -20.53
CA HIS A 14 -19.04 -15.99 -21.17
C HIS A 14 -18.10 -17.10 -20.67
N LEU A 15 -18.42 -17.77 -19.57
CA LEU A 15 -17.60 -18.83 -19.02
C LEU A 15 -18.02 -20.20 -19.59
N ARG A 16 -17.05 -21.02 -19.97
CA ARG A 16 -17.26 -22.39 -20.47
C ARG A 16 -17.43 -23.34 -19.28
N GLY A 17 -18.45 -24.22 -19.37
CA GLY A 17 -18.66 -25.22 -18.34
C GLY A 17 -19.12 -24.68 -16.99
N ILE A 18 -19.33 -23.37 -16.84
CA ILE A 18 -19.89 -22.74 -15.66
C ILE A 18 -21.18 -22.04 -16.07
N SER A 19 -22.31 -22.48 -15.53
CA SER A 19 -23.60 -21.88 -15.85
C SER A 19 -23.76 -20.51 -15.22
N ASP A 20 -24.53 -19.63 -15.87
CA ASP A 20 -24.86 -18.32 -15.29
C ASP A 20 -25.60 -18.46 -13.98
N ARG A 21 -26.31 -19.55 -13.74
CA ARG A 21 -26.96 -19.85 -12.48
C ARG A 21 -25.92 -20.08 -11.36
N ALA A 22 -24.91 -20.91 -11.63
CA ALA A 22 -23.84 -21.20 -10.67
C ALA A 22 -23.00 -19.94 -10.42
N LEU A 23 -22.63 -19.22 -11.49
CA LEU A 23 -21.87 -17.97 -11.38
C LEU A 23 -22.64 -16.90 -10.58
N THR A 24 -23.94 -16.72 -10.83
CA THR A 24 -24.78 -15.77 -10.09
C THR A 24 -24.86 -16.11 -8.61
N ALA A 25 -25.00 -17.40 -8.27
CA ALA A 25 -25.01 -17.86 -6.89
C ALA A 25 -23.65 -17.61 -6.21
N HIS A 26 -22.55 -17.86 -6.91
CA HIS A 26 -21.19 -17.64 -6.41
C HIS A 26 -20.89 -16.14 -6.21
N LEU A 27 -21.30 -15.27 -7.15
CA LEU A 27 -21.20 -13.81 -7.01
C LEU A 27 -22.03 -13.28 -5.85
N ALA A 28 -23.17 -13.92 -5.52
CA ALA A 28 -23.94 -13.56 -4.33
C ALA A 28 -23.19 -13.86 -3.05
N LEU A 29 -22.46 -14.97 -2.96
CA LEU A 29 -21.62 -15.30 -1.82
C LEU A 29 -20.45 -14.33 -1.64
N TYR A 30 -19.84 -13.91 -2.74
CA TYR A 30 -18.82 -12.85 -2.71
C TYR A 30 -19.38 -11.54 -2.12
N ARG A 31 -20.58 -11.11 -2.58
CA ARG A 31 -21.24 -9.92 -2.02
C ARG A 31 -21.55 -10.07 -0.52
N GLN A 32 -22.00 -11.25 -0.09
CA GLN A 32 -22.21 -11.55 1.33
C GLN A 32 -20.90 -11.48 2.12
N ALA A 33 -19.77 -11.90 1.55
CA ALA A 33 -18.45 -11.76 2.18
C ALA A 33 -18.07 -10.27 2.37
N VAL A 34 -18.32 -9.42 1.37
CA VAL A 34 -18.11 -7.96 1.45
C VAL A 34 -19.03 -7.36 2.53
N ASP A 35 -20.33 -7.72 2.54
CA ASP A 35 -21.29 -7.23 3.53
C ASP A 35 -20.88 -7.65 4.94
N ARG A 36 -20.41 -8.88 5.09
CA ARG A 36 -19.91 -9.40 6.38
C ARG A 36 -18.67 -8.63 6.86
N LEU A 37 -17.71 -8.37 5.97
CA LEU A 37 -16.52 -7.60 6.29
C LEU A 37 -16.89 -6.17 6.71
N ASN A 38 -17.75 -5.50 5.95
CA ASN A 38 -18.27 -4.17 6.30
C ASN A 38 -19.01 -4.17 7.65
N ALA A 39 -19.79 -5.22 7.95
CA ALA A 39 -20.49 -5.35 9.23
C ALA A 39 -19.50 -5.53 10.39
N ILE A 40 -18.44 -6.31 10.19
CA ILE A 40 -17.36 -6.47 11.18
C ILE A 40 -16.67 -5.13 11.41
N GLU A 41 -16.28 -4.43 10.35
CA GLU A 41 -15.64 -3.11 10.44
C GLU A 41 -16.55 -2.08 11.13
N ALA A 42 -17.85 -2.08 10.81
CA ALA A 42 -18.83 -1.20 11.45
C ALA A 42 -19.11 -1.55 12.91
N ALA A 43 -18.96 -2.83 13.27
CA ALA A 43 -19.15 -3.31 14.63
C ALA A 43 -17.92 -3.10 15.53
N TYR A 44 -16.76 -2.74 14.93
CA TYR A 44 -15.65 -2.25 15.74
C TYR A 44 -16.14 -1.05 16.52
N PRO A 45 -16.24 -1.12 17.85
CA PRO A 45 -16.75 -0.01 18.63
C PRO A 45 -15.81 1.16 18.37
N VAL A 46 -16.40 2.31 18.02
CA VAL A 46 -15.75 3.59 18.25
C VAL A 46 -15.52 3.60 19.75
N VAL A 47 -14.29 3.28 20.15
CA VAL A 47 -13.95 3.21 21.57
C VAL A 47 -13.98 4.64 22.07
N GLU A 48 -15.17 5.07 22.58
CA GLU A 48 -15.24 6.27 23.39
C GLU A 48 -14.49 5.97 24.68
N TRP A 49 -13.29 6.51 24.77
CA TRP A 49 -12.45 6.40 25.93
C TRP A 49 -13.02 7.25 27.07
N ARG A 50 -13.94 6.66 27.81
CA ARG A 50 -14.37 7.21 29.10
C ARG A 50 -13.40 6.70 30.15
N ALA A 51 -12.86 7.62 30.93
CA ALA A 51 -12.12 7.30 32.14
C ALA A 51 -13.03 6.51 33.10
N ALA A 52 -12.90 5.19 33.06
CA ALA A 52 -13.52 4.29 34.03
C ALA A 52 -12.41 3.75 34.91
N GLY A 53 -12.69 3.63 36.21
CA GLY A 53 -11.72 3.17 37.20
C GLY A 53 -11.01 1.89 36.75
N ALA A 54 -9.71 1.83 37.00
CA ALA A 54 -8.78 0.86 36.48
C ALA A 54 -9.25 -0.60 36.66
N PRO A 55 -9.49 -1.33 35.54
CA PRO A 55 -9.53 -2.77 35.62
C PRO A 55 -8.11 -3.34 35.60
N ALA A 56 -7.99 -4.61 36.01
CA ALA A 56 -6.74 -5.32 35.99
C ALA A 56 -6.02 -5.20 34.63
N SER A 57 -4.84 -4.64 34.67
CA SER A 57 -4.00 -4.30 33.56
C SER A 57 -3.76 -5.47 32.62
N ASP A 58 -3.88 -5.24 31.30
CA ASP A 58 -3.09 -6.02 30.35
C ASP A 58 -1.62 -5.67 30.61
N ALA A 59 -0.94 -6.50 31.35
CA ALA A 59 0.43 -6.28 31.83
C ALA A 59 1.40 -5.96 30.66
N THR A 60 1.09 -6.44 29.47
CA THR A 60 1.89 -6.23 28.25
C THR A 60 1.79 -4.79 27.74
N ILE A 61 0.58 -4.22 27.74
CA ILE A 61 0.35 -2.86 27.27
C ILE A 61 0.85 -1.86 28.30
N GLU A 62 0.63 -2.14 29.58
CA GLU A 62 1.17 -1.29 30.65
C GLU A 62 2.69 -1.30 30.63
N ALA A 63 3.31 -2.45 30.38
CA ALA A 63 4.74 -2.57 30.20
C ALA A 63 5.23 -1.74 29.00
N LEU A 64 4.53 -1.81 27.85
CA LEU A 64 4.85 -0.99 26.67
C LEU A 64 4.74 0.50 26.97
N LEU A 65 3.65 0.95 27.59
CA LEU A 65 3.43 2.36 27.94
C LEU A 65 4.48 2.92 28.90
N ARG A 66 5.02 2.07 29.78
CA ARG A 66 6.09 2.42 30.72
C ARG A 66 7.48 2.27 30.12
N THR A 67 7.64 1.65 28.96
CA THR A 67 8.93 1.47 28.29
C THR A 67 9.39 2.80 27.71
N PRO A 68 10.65 3.24 27.94
CA PRO A 68 11.22 4.35 27.21
C PRO A 68 11.24 4.09 25.71
N VAL A 69 10.86 5.09 24.92
CA VAL A 69 10.82 4.95 23.44
C VAL A 69 12.18 4.49 22.90
N ALA A 70 13.27 5.00 23.45
CA ALA A 70 14.64 4.61 23.09
C ALA A 70 14.94 3.11 23.25
N LYS A 71 14.15 2.38 24.01
CA LYS A 71 14.33 0.93 24.25
C LYS A 71 13.51 0.06 23.32
N LEU A 72 12.68 0.65 22.45
CA LEU A 72 11.92 -0.06 21.45
C LEU A 72 12.82 -0.46 20.27
N ASP A 73 12.63 -1.66 19.71
CA ASP A 73 13.24 -2.05 18.42
C ASP A 73 12.25 -1.71 17.31
N LEU A 74 12.28 -0.45 16.86
CA LEU A 74 11.34 0.05 15.87
C LEU A 74 11.90 -0.08 14.45
N ARG A 75 11.05 -0.58 13.57
CA ARG A 75 11.28 -0.62 12.11
C ARG A 75 9.98 -0.26 11.42
N PRO A 76 10.02 0.41 10.27
CA PRO A 76 8.84 0.62 9.46
C PRO A 76 8.20 -0.73 9.10
N VAL A 77 6.92 -0.91 9.44
CA VAL A 77 6.11 -2.08 9.05
C VAL A 77 4.72 -1.63 8.61
N GLY A 78 4.02 -2.48 7.86
CA GLY A 78 2.67 -2.21 7.36
C GLY A 78 2.64 -0.95 6.48
N THR A 79 1.64 -0.12 6.66
CA THR A 79 1.36 1.07 5.83
C THR A 79 2.58 1.96 5.62
N LEU A 80 3.38 2.23 6.67
CA LEU A 80 4.57 3.06 6.50
C LEU A 80 5.59 2.39 5.57
N ALA A 81 5.85 1.10 5.76
CA ALA A 81 6.79 0.37 4.89
C ALA A 81 6.33 0.35 3.44
N GLU A 82 5.04 0.13 3.21
CA GLU A 82 4.41 0.15 1.88
C GLU A 82 4.51 1.54 1.22
N CYS A 83 4.23 2.60 1.96
CA CYS A 83 4.35 3.96 1.44
C CYS A 83 5.80 4.31 1.08
N LEU A 84 6.78 3.97 1.92
CA LEU A 84 8.19 4.19 1.64
C LEU A 84 8.64 3.44 0.38
N GLN A 85 8.26 2.18 0.27
CA GLN A 85 8.55 1.37 -0.93
C GLN A 85 7.90 1.95 -2.18
N THR A 86 6.69 2.48 -2.07
CA THR A 86 5.98 3.12 -3.19
C THR A 86 6.72 4.36 -3.65
N VAL A 87 7.13 5.26 -2.74
CA VAL A 87 7.90 6.46 -3.11
C VAL A 87 9.22 6.09 -3.79
N GLU A 88 9.93 5.10 -3.25
CA GLU A 88 11.18 4.61 -3.86
C GLU A 88 10.93 4.01 -5.26
N SER A 89 9.83 3.29 -5.44
CA SER A 89 9.42 2.72 -6.73
C SER A 89 9.05 3.81 -7.74
N ASP A 90 8.33 4.85 -7.32
CA ASP A 90 7.98 5.99 -8.16
C ASP A 90 9.23 6.74 -8.64
N MET A 91 10.20 6.96 -7.74
CA MET A 91 11.49 7.57 -8.10
C MET A 91 12.29 6.67 -9.06
N TRP A 92 12.28 5.37 -8.81
CA TRP A 92 12.96 4.40 -9.68
C TRP A 92 12.34 4.36 -11.07
N ALA A 93 11.01 4.39 -11.18
CA ALA A 93 10.29 4.43 -12.47
C ALA A 93 10.67 5.66 -13.32
N ARG A 94 11.14 6.72 -12.67
CA ARG A 94 11.69 7.93 -13.30
C ARG A 94 13.21 7.88 -13.49
N ALA A 95 13.85 6.73 -13.29
CA ALA A 95 15.31 6.56 -13.32
C ALA A 95 16.06 7.50 -12.35
N ILE A 96 15.39 7.92 -11.25
CA ILE A 96 16.03 8.70 -10.20
C ILE A 96 16.69 7.72 -9.23
N ALA A 97 18.02 7.66 -9.24
CA ALA A 97 18.79 6.75 -8.39
C ALA A 97 18.93 7.24 -6.94
N PHE A 98 18.76 8.54 -6.71
CA PHE A 98 18.81 9.11 -5.35
C PHE A 98 17.74 8.50 -4.44
N ARG A 99 18.09 8.23 -3.20
CA ARG A 99 17.18 7.80 -2.13
C ARG A 99 17.35 8.69 -0.92
N PRO A 100 16.28 9.31 -0.42
CA PRO A 100 16.32 10.04 0.84
C PRO A 100 16.75 9.13 1.99
N ALA A 101 17.45 9.70 2.96
CA ALA A 101 17.82 8.99 4.17
C ALA A 101 16.66 9.05 5.18
N TRP A 102 15.74 8.09 5.12
CA TRP A 102 14.63 7.99 6.06
C TRP A 102 15.12 7.62 7.46
N TYR A 103 14.60 8.27 8.50
CA TYR A 103 14.87 7.86 9.86
C TYR A 103 13.66 8.07 10.78
N LEU A 104 13.51 7.21 11.77
CA LEU A 104 12.50 7.37 12.82
C LEU A 104 13.01 8.34 13.85
N GLY A 105 12.34 9.47 14.01
CA GLY A 105 12.78 10.56 14.87
C GLY A 105 11.88 10.80 16.06
N THR A 106 12.39 11.62 17.01
CA THR A 106 11.69 11.99 18.25
C THR A 106 10.72 13.14 18.07
N GLY A 107 10.88 13.94 17.00
CA GLY A 107 10.22 15.23 16.85
C GLY A 107 8.80 15.16 16.33
N GLY A 108 7.84 15.55 17.16
CA GLY A 108 6.49 15.91 16.74
C GLY A 108 5.63 14.78 16.18
N ASP A 109 4.48 15.17 15.63
CA ASP A 109 3.52 14.26 15.03
C ASP A 109 3.57 14.32 13.49
N ASP A 110 4.59 14.99 12.92
CA ASP A 110 4.64 15.34 11.51
C ASP A 110 5.90 14.84 10.82
N PHE A 111 5.80 14.58 9.53
CA PHE A 111 6.95 14.31 8.66
C PHE A 111 7.61 15.63 8.29
N TRP A 112 8.93 15.66 8.24
CA TRP A 112 9.64 16.88 7.85
C TRP A 112 11.06 16.60 7.35
N THR A 113 11.54 17.48 6.49
CA THR A 113 12.90 17.52 5.99
C THR A 113 13.56 18.80 6.48
N ALA A 114 14.68 18.68 7.19
CA ALA A 114 15.40 19.87 7.66
C ALA A 114 15.96 20.68 6.48
N ASP A 115 16.11 21.99 6.70
CA ASP A 115 16.68 22.86 5.69
C ASP A 115 18.05 22.33 5.19
N ARG A 116 18.17 22.20 3.89
CA ARG A 116 19.36 21.69 3.16
C ARG A 116 19.78 20.26 3.50
N ALA A 117 19.01 19.53 4.29
CA ALA A 117 19.29 18.13 4.58
C ALA A 117 18.66 17.17 3.56
N ILE A 118 19.29 16.01 3.39
CA ILE A 118 18.77 14.93 2.56
C ILE A 118 18.14 13.81 3.37
N SER A 119 17.98 14.01 4.68
CA SER A 119 17.31 13.07 5.56
C SER A 119 15.92 13.56 5.92
N ILE A 120 14.99 12.61 5.99
CA ILE A 120 13.58 12.84 6.26
C ILE A 120 13.24 12.24 7.61
N ASN A 121 12.69 13.06 8.49
CA ASN A 121 12.14 12.64 9.77
C ASN A 121 10.79 11.98 9.59
N ILE A 122 10.65 10.81 10.17
CA ILE A 122 9.38 10.10 10.31
C ILE A 122 9.11 9.98 11.81
N PRO A 123 8.01 10.48 12.34
CA PRO A 123 7.71 10.30 13.75
C PRO A 123 7.73 8.82 14.14
N TRP A 124 8.42 8.47 15.19
CA TRP A 124 8.64 7.07 15.60
C TRP A 124 7.34 6.28 15.79
N SER A 125 6.25 6.96 16.16
CA SER A 125 4.93 6.35 16.36
C SER A 125 4.34 5.76 15.10
N TYR A 126 4.76 6.21 13.91
CA TYR A 126 4.31 5.66 12.63
C TYR A 126 5.01 4.35 12.25
N ALA A 127 6.09 3.98 12.94
CA ALA A 127 6.85 2.77 12.64
C ALA A 127 6.00 1.48 12.69
N ASN A 128 4.95 1.49 13.52
CA ASN A 128 4.09 0.34 13.71
C ASN A 128 2.62 0.79 13.82
N PRO A 129 1.68 0.12 13.13
CA PRO A 129 0.25 0.47 13.18
C PRO A 129 -0.34 0.53 14.59
N ALA A 130 0.15 -0.28 15.53
CA ALA A 130 -0.32 -0.24 16.93
C ALA A 130 0.13 1.04 17.64
N LEU A 131 1.37 1.48 17.45
CA LEU A 131 1.89 2.74 18.00
C LEU A 131 1.20 3.93 17.35
N TRP A 132 0.99 3.88 16.05
CA TRP A 132 0.25 4.90 15.32
C TRP A 132 -1.17 5.06 15.86
N ARG A 133 -1.90 3.95 16.08
CA ARG A 133 -3.25 4.00 16.71
C ARG A 133 -3.21 4.61 18.11
N LEU A 134 -2.13 4.41 18.87
CA LEU A 134 -1.95 5.03 20.17
C LEU A 134 -1.72 6.54 20.05
N SER A 135 -0.88 6.99 19.11
CA SER A 135 -0.58 8.41 18.89
C SER A 135 -1.81 9.19 18.40
N ASN A 136 -2.67 8.57 17.60
CA ASN A 136 -3.89 9.19 17.05
C ASN A 136 -4.96 9.49 18.10
N ARG A 137 -4.78 9.02 19.32
CA ARG A 137 -5.72 9.30 20.43
C ARG A 137 -5.49 10.63 21.09
N SER A 138 -4.30 11.18 20.96
CA SER A 138 -3.91 12.42 21.67
C SER A 138 -3.97 13.67 20.82
N ALA A 139 -3.96 13.58 19.48
CA ALA A 139 -3.89 14.76 18.63
C ALA A 139 -4.47 14.49 17.24
N ARG A 140 -4.91 15.55 16.59
CA ARG A 140 -5.24 15.76 15.17
C ARG A 140 -5.40 14.50 14.30
N ALA A 141 -6.38 14.52 13.41
CA ALA A 141 -6.73 13.44 12.50
C ALA A 141 -5.50 12.66 11.99
N ALA A 142 -5.54 11.34 12.18
CA ALA A 142 -4.54 10.41 11.66
C ALA A 142 -4.38 10.58 10.15
N TYR A 143 -3.15 10.56 9.68
CA TYR A 143 -2.91 10.39 8.25
C TYR A 143 -3.57 9.12 7.75
N THR A 144 -4.38 9.22 6.72
CA THR A 144 -4.76 8.06 5.93
C THR A 144 -3.52 7.52 5.20
N PRO A 145 -3.53 6.26 4.72
CA PRO A 145 -2.43 5.74 3.89
C PRO A 145 -2.12 6.63 2.68
N GLU A 146 -3.15 7.20 2.07
CA GLU A 146 -3.01 8.11 0.92
C GLU A 146 -2.36 9.44 1.31
N GLU A 147 -2.78 10.04 2.41
CA GLU A 147 -2.19 11.28 2.93
C GLU A 147 -0.73 11.06 3.36
N MET A 148 -0.43 9.92 3.98
CA MET A 148 0.95 9.54 4.31
C MET A 148 1.82 9.42 3.05
N LEU A 149 1.33 8.74 2.02
CA LEU A 149 2.05 8.59 0.76
C LEU A 149 2.29 9.94 0.07
N ARG A 150 1.28 10.81 0.05
CA ARG A 150 1.41 12.17 -0.48
C ARG A 150 2.46 12.98 0.29
N THR A 151 2.42 12.93 1.62
CA THR A 151 3.39 13.64 2.46
C THR A 151 4.81 13.10 2.24
N LEU A 152 4.99 11.78 2.14
CA LEU A 152 6.31 11.19 1.87
C LEU A 152 6.86 11.57 0.49
N ARG A 153 6.02 11.69 -0.55
CA ARG A 153 6.44 12.21 -1.85
C ARG A 153 6.85 13.69 -1.77
N HIS A 154 6.13 14.48 -0.99
CA HIS A 154 6.44 15.88 -0.73
C HIS A 154 7.81 16.02 -0.04
N GLU A 155 8.04 15.28 1.03
CA GLU A 155 9.32 15.28 1.74
C GLU A 155 10.48 14.78 0.85
N ALA A 156 10.22 13.77 0.01
CA ALA A 156 11.19 13.33 -0.98
C ALA A 156 11.56 14.44 -1.98
N GLY A 157 10.62 15.33 -2.31
CA GLY A 157 10.84 16.52 -3.13
C GLY A 157 11.85 17.49 -2.50
N HIS A 158 11.70 17.80 -1.21
CA HIS A 158 12.68 18.58 -0.47
C HIS A 158 14.07 17.93 -0.49
N ALA A 159 14.14 16.68 -0.09
CA ALA A 159 15.40 15.94 -0.02
C ALA A 159 16.11 15.87 -1.39
N LEU A 160 15.36 15.69 -2.49
CA LEU A 160 15.90 15.67 -3.83
C LEU A 160 16.42 17.06 -4.26
N CYS A 161 15.65 18.12 -4.00
CA CYS A 161 16.09 19.49 -4.29
C CYS A 161 17.43 19.80 -3.63
N TYR A 162 17.54 19.41 -2.37
CA TYR A 162 18.76 19.63 -1.59
C TYR A 162 19.90 18.71 -2.01
N ALA A 163 19.62 17.46 -2.35
CA ALA A 163 20.62 16.51 -2.84
C ALA A 163 21.33 17.00 -4.11
N PHE A 164 20.58 17.57 -5.05
CA PHE A 164 21.12 18.08 -6.32
C PHE A 164 21.32 19.60 -6.35
N GLU A 165 21.16 20.26 -5.20
CA GLU A 165 21.34 21.71 -5.02
C GLU A 165 20.54 22.57 -6.01
N LEU A 166 19.37 22.09 -6.48
CA LEU A 166 18.58 22.74 -7.52
C LEU A 166 18.17 24.17 -7.14
N TRP A 167 17.94 24.42 -5.86
CA TRP A 167 17.60 25.73 -5.30
C TRP A 167 18.65 26.82 -5.55
N ARG A 168 19.89 26.45 -5.93
CA ARG A 168 20.96 27.38 -6.29
C ARG A 168 20.88 27.80 -7.76
N GLU A 169 20.14 27.09 -8.57
CA GLU A 169 20.06 27.36 -10.01
C GLU A 169 19.19 28.59 -10.28
N ALA A 170 19.65 29.47 -11.19
CA ALA A 170 18.90 30.66 -11.57
C ALA A 170 17.51 30.31 -12.13
N GLY A 171 17.41 29.24 -12.93
CA GLY A 171 16.13 28.78 -13.48
C GLY A 171 15.16 28.31 -12.41
N TRP A 172 15.63 27.67 -11.33
CA TRP A 172 14.79 27.29 -10.19
C TRP A 172 14.27 28.52 -9.47
N GLN A 173 15.16 29.49 -9.20
CA GLN A 173 14.77 30.74 -8.53
C GLN A 173 13.80 31.59 -9.35
N GLU A 174 13.92 31.56 -10.67
CA GLU A 174 12.97 32.24 -11.58
C GLU A 174 11.56 31.66 -11.48
N VAL A 175 11.46 30.33 -11.29
CA VAL A 175 10.17 29.60 -11.28
C VAL A 175 9.52 29.57 -9.90
N PHE A 176 10.30 29.34 -8.84
CA PHE A 176 9.79 29.15 -7.48
C PHE A 176 10.06 30.34 -6.55
N GLY A 177 11.02 31.17 -6.85
CA GLY A 177 11.41 32.32 -6.03
C GLY A 177 12.72 32.11 -5.25
N ASP A 178 13.03 33.05 -4.36
CA ASP A 178 14.27 32.99 -3.56
C ASP A 178 14.11 32.01 -2.39
N SER A 179 14.80 30.88 -2.44
CA SER A 179 14.81 29.86 -1.39
C SER A 179 15.45 30.31 -0.07
N ARG A 180 16.04 31.50 -0.03
CA ARG A 180 16.57 32.14 1.18
C ARG A 180 15.56 33.06 1.85
N ALA A 181 14.35 33.18 1.29
CA ALA A 181 13.25 33.89 1.91
C ALA A 181 13.02 33.36 3.35
N PRO A 182 12.67 34.22 4.30
CA PRO A 182 12.37 33.74 5.65
C PRO A 182 11.21 32.72 5.66
N TYR A 183 11.46 31.54 6.19
CA TYR A 183 10.44 30.55 6.42
C TYR A 183 9.52 31.03 7.54
N LYS A 184 8.22 31.15 7.27
CA LYS A 184 7.23 31.65 8.24
C LYS A 184 6.33 30.49 8.64
N ASP A 185 6.18 30.28 9.94
CA ASP A 185 5.23 29.29 10.45
C ASP A 185 3.79 29.67 10.18
N GLU A 186 3.48 30.96 10.24
CA GLU A 186 2.19 31.53 9.91
C GLU A 186 2.26 32.30 8.59
N PHE A 187 1.36 32.02 7.67
CA PHE A 187 1.17 32.75 6.41
C PHE A 187 -0.30 32.89 6.08
N THR A 188 -0.64 33.93 5.33
CA THR A 188 -2.00 34.15 4.84
C THR A 188 -2.06 33.73 3.37
N PRO A 189 -2.73 32.63 3.03
CA PRO A 189 -2.81 32.18 1.64
C PRO A 189 -3.69 33.13 0.83
N ALA A 190 -3.36 33.29 -0.45
CA ALA A 190 -4.23 33.89 -1.43
C ALA A 190 -5.25 32.83 -1.88
N GLU A 191 -6.41 32.78 -1.24
CA GLU A 191 -7.47 31.84 -1.58
C GLU A 191 -7.86 32.00 -3.06
N GLY A 192 -7.95 30.88 -3.79
CA GLY A 192 -8.28 30.86 -5.20
C GLY A 192 -7.13 31.23 -6.15
N SER A 193 -5.88 31.43 -5.65
CA SER A 193 -4.71 31.54 -6.51
C SER A 193 -4.54 30.27 -7.34
N ARG A 194 -4.24 30.47 -8.63
CA ARG A 194 -3.94 29.39 -9.59
C ARG A 194 -2.45 29.32 -9.96
N ASP A 195 -1.63 30.00 -9.20
CA ASP A 195 -0.19 30.09 -9.46
C ASP A 195 0.62 28.96 -8.84
N PHE A 196 -0.04 28.08 -8.07
CA PHE A 196 0.60 27.05 -7.28
C PHE A 196 0.03 25.68 -7.58
N VAL A 197 0.88 24.66 -7.50
CA VAL A 197 0.47 23.27 -7.47
C VAL A 197 0.03 22.93 -6.04
N GLU A 198 -1.12 22.30 -5.90
CA GLU A 198 -1.65 21.86 -4.63
C GLU A 198 -1.76 20.33 -4.63
N TYR A 199 -0.85 19.67 -3.95
CA TYR A 199 -0.79 18.21 -3.89
C TYR A 199 -1.24 17.66 -2.54
N LEU A 200 -0.89 18.33 -1.43
CA LEU A 200 -1.30 17.95 -0.07
C LEU A 200 -2.74 18.40 0.26
N VAL A 201 -3.62 18.41 -0.73
CA VAL A 201 -5.04 18.76 -0.54
C VAL A 201 -5.66 17.81 0.51
N GLY A 202 -6.31 18.41 1.52
CA GLY A 202 -6.89 17.66 2.64
C GLY A 202 -5.94 17.48 3.83
N VAL A 203 -4.62 17.56 3.62
CA VAL A 203 -3.61 17.55 4.68
C VAL A 203 -3.23 18.97 5.06
N ARG A 204 -2.82 19.78 4.08
CA ARG A 204 -2.40 21.18 4.24
C ARG A 204 -2.84 22.00 3.03
N ALA A 205 -3.95 22.73 3.16
CA ALA A 205 -4.42 23.60 2.08
C ALA A 205 -3.45 24.76 1.82
N HIS A 206 -3.24 25.08 0.54
CA HIS A 206 -2.42 26.21 0.07
C HIS A 206 -0.95 26.18 0.53
N TYR A 207 -0.43 25.02 0.85
CA TYR A 207 0.88 24.86 1.49
C TYR A 207 2.04 25.32 0.59
N ALA A 208 1.93 25.16 -0.71
CA ALA A 208 2.88 25.67 -1.69
C ALA A 208 3.13 27.19 -1.58
N GLN A 209 2.14 27.95 -1.08
CA GLN A 209 2.26 29.42 -0.95
C GLN A 209 3.11 29.84 0.25
N LYS A 210 3.46 28.93 1.14
CA LYS A 210 4.17 29.24 2.38
C LYS A 210 5.63 29.65 2.13
N HIS A 211 6.31 28.94 1.24
CA HIS A 211 7.73 29.14 0.96
C HIS A 211 8.10 28.54 -0.41
N PRO A 212 9.09 29.08 -1.13
CA PRO A 212 9.58 28.50 -2.38
C PRO A 212 9.96 27.01 -2.30
N ASP A 213 10.52 26.57 -1.17
CA ASP A 213 10.87 25.17 -0.98
C ASP A 213 9.62 24.27 -0.88
N GLU A 214 8.52 24.79 -0.28
CA GLU A 214 7.23 24.08 -0.22
C GLU A 214 6.57 24.02 -1.60
N ASP A 215 6.64 25.12 -2.35
CA ASP A 215 6.14 25.20 -3.73
C ASP A 215 6.85 24.17 -4.63
N TRP A 216 8.18 24.04 -4.48
CA TRP A 216 8.92 23.00 -5.15
C TRP A 216 8.46 21.59 -4.72
N ALA A 217 8.35 21.33 -3.43
CA ALA A 217 8.02 20.02 -2.89
C ALA A 217 6.62 19.55 -3.32
N GLU A 218 5.62 20.44 -3.27
CA GLU A 218 4.26 20.22 -3.79
C GLU A 218 4.28 19.90 -5.29
N THR A 219 5.03 20.69 -6.05
CA THR A 219 5.16 20.53 -7.50
C THR A 219 5.84 19.22 -7.86
N PHE A 220 6.96 18.90 -7.20
CA PHE A 220 7.68 17.64 -7.40
C PHE A 220 6.84 16.42 -7.04
N ALA A 221 6.14 16.46 -5.92
CA ALA A 221 5.29 15.36 -5.47
C ALA A 221 4.13 15.08 -6.46
N CYS A 222 3.49 16.14 -6.95
CA CYS A 222 2.47 16.04 -7.99
C CYS A 222 3.01 15.47 -9.30
N TRP A 223 4.21 15.88 -9.71
CA TRP A 223 4.89 15.37 -10.92
C TRP A 223 5.33 13.92 -10.74
N LEU A 224 5.80 13.53 -9.56
CA LEU A 224 6.29 12.19 -9.27
C LEU A 224 5.17 11.17 -9.24
N ASP A 225 3.99 11.54 -8.79
CA ASP A 225 2.83 10.65 -8.63
C ASP A 225 2.39 10.07 -9.98
N PRO A 226 2.48 8.75 -10.20
CA PRO A 226 2.07 8.13 -11.47
C PRO A 226 0.57 8.23 -11.73
N ALA A 227 -0.25 8.43 -10.68
CA ALA A 227 -1.69 8.63 -10.82
C ALA A 227 -2.07 10.09 -11.15
N SER A 228 -1.11 11.01 -11.08
CA SER A 228 -1.35 12.42 -11.37
C SER A 228 -1.50 12.67 -12.88
N ASN A 229 -2.65 13.18 -13.28
CA ASN A 229 -2.87 13.72 -14.64
C ASN A 229 -2.62 15.23 -14.67
N TRP A 230 -1.48 15.65 -14.15
CA TRP A 230 -1.16 17.05 -13.93
C TRP A 230 -1.22 17.93 -15.19
N ARG A 231 -0.88 17.39 -16.39
CA ARG A 231 -0.98 18.14 -17.64
C ARG A 231 -2.40 18.58 -17.96
N GLN A 232 -3.38 17.73 -17.68
CA GLN A 232 -4.78 18.05 -17.86
C GLN A 232 -5.30 18.90 -16.69
N GLN A 233 -4.96 18.53 -15.47
CA GLN A 233 -5.42 19.19 -14.25
C GLN A 233 -5.03 20.67 -14.20
N TYR A 234 -3.79 20.98 -14.61
CA TYR A 234 -3.25 22.35 -14.59
C TYR A 234 -3.25 23.04 -15.95
N SER A 235 -3.92 22.50 -16.97
CA SER A 235 -3.93 23.04 -18.34
C SER A 235 -4.39 24.51 -18.41
N GLU A 236 -5.29 24.93 -17.52
CA GLU A 236 -5.80 26.30 -17.46
C GLU A 236 -5.08 27.17 -16.40
N TRP A 237 -4.04 26.65 -15.76
CA TRP A 237 -3.27 27.33 -14.71
C TRP A 237 -1.81 27.52 -15.16
N PRO A 238 -1.53 28.51 -16.00
CA PRO A 238 -0.26 28.57 -16.74
C PRO A 238 0.97 28.69 -15.84
N VAL A 239 0.85 29.33 -14.66
CA VAL A 239 1.98 29.47 -13.73
C VAL A 239 2.26 28.13 -13.03
N ALA A 240 1.23 27.46 -12.50
CA ALA A 240 1.38 26.14 -11.90
C ALA A 240 1.84 25.10 -12.93
N LEU A 241 1.28 25.14 -14.15
CA LEU A 241 1.72 24.25 -15.24
C LEU A 241 3.20 24.44 -15.57
N ARG A 242 3.67 25.70 -15.68
CA ARG A 242 5.11 26.01 -15.92
C ARG A 242 6.02 25.41 -14.85
N LYS A 243 5.58 25.36 -13.58
CA LYS A 243 6.36 24.74 -12.49
C LYS A 243 6.50 23.23 -12.70
N LEU A 244 5.42 22.55 -13.07
CA LEU A 244 5.43 21.12 -13.38
C LEU A 244 6.28 20.81 -14.63
N GLU A 245 6.18 21.65 -15.66
CA GLU A 245 7.01 21.54 -16.87
C GLU A 245 8.50 21.80 -16.55
N TYR A 246 8.82 22.66 -15.60
CA TYR A 246 10.18 22.86 -15.14
C TYR A 246 10.76 21.60 -14.47
N VAL A 247 9.99 20.93 -13.61
CA VAL A 247 10.42 19.65 -13.02
C VAL A 247 10.65 18.60 -14.09
N GLU A 248 9.73 18.48 -15.05
CA GLU A 248 9.85 17.57 -16.20
C GLU A 248 11.10 17.89 -17.03
N ALA A 249 11.37 19.16 -17.30
CA ALA A 249 12.56 19.59 -18.05
C ALA A 249 13.86 19.28 -17.28
N CYS A 250 13.88 19.47 -15.97
CA CYS A 250 15.00 19.08 -15.13
C CYS A 250 15.27 17.58 -15.20
N TRP A 251 14.22 16.77 -15.14
CA TRP A 251 14.32 15.33 -15.28
C TRP A 251 14.84 14.90 -16.65
N GLN A 252 14.27 15.45 -17.74
CA GLN A 252 14.69 15.18 -19.12
C GLN A 252 16.14 15.60 -19.38
N ALA A 253 16.59 16.68 -18.73
CA ALA A 253 17.98 17.14 -18.80
C ALA A 253 18.96 16.29 -17.94
N GLY A 254 18.46 15.24 -17.26
CA GLY A 254 19.28 14.36 -16.43
C GLY A 254 19.75 14.98 -15.12
N LYS A 255 19.15 16.09 -14.65
CA LYS A 255 19.57 16.77 -13.41
C LYS A 255 19.41 15.93 -12.15
N PHE A 256 18.56 14.91 -12.19
CA PHE A 256 18.34 13.96 -11.10
C PHE A 256 19.14 12.67 -11.26
N ALA A 257 20.00 12.62 -12.29
CA ALA A 257 20.87 11.47 -12.55
C ALA A 257 22.23 11.62 -11.86
N GLY A 258 22.83 10.50 -11.52
CA GLY A 258 24.17 10.50 -10.92
C GLY A 258 24.18 10.59 -9.40
N ALA A 259 25.38 10.86 -8.87
CA ALA A 259 25.56 11.00 -7.43
C ALA A 259 25.04 12.37 -6.94
N PRO A 260 24.44 12.43 -5.75
CA PRO A 260 24.02 13.69 -5.17
C PRO A 260 25.22 14.62 -4.91
N LEU A 261 25.03 15.90 -5.15
CA LEU A 261 26.03 16.96 -4.88
C LEU A 261 26.15 17.25 -3.39
N ASN A 262 25.07 17.07 -2.66
CA ASN A 262 24.97 17.28 -1.23
C ASN A 262 24.67 15.96 -0.52
N THR A 263 25.43 15.68 0.53
CA THR A 263 25.28 14.49 1.38
C THR A 263 24.98 14.85 2.85
N TYR A 264 24.62 16.09 3.11
CA TYR A 264 24.34 16.58 4.45
C TYR A 264 23.03 16.00 4.97
N LEU A 265 23.14 15.20 6.04
CA LEU A 265 21.99 14.54 6.65
C LEU A 265 21.22 15.43 7.62
N GLY A 266 21.67 16.64 7.88
CA GLY A 266 21.07 17.51 8.90
C GLY A 266 21.36 17.05 10.33
N ARG A 267 20.82 17.81 11.28
CA ARG A 267 20.78 17.40 12.67
C ARG A 267 19.62 16.42 12.84
N ARG A 268 19.92 15.15 12.95
CA ARG A 268 18.92 14.10 13.18
C ARG A 268 18.74 13.88 14.68
N GLU A 269 17.49 13.73 15.09
CA GLU A 269 17.12 13.33 16.44
C GLU A 269 16.40 11.97 16.39
N PRO A 270 17.16 10.88 16.23
CA PRO A 270 16.57 9.55 16.09
C PRO A 270 15.86 9.14 17.39
N TYR A 271 14.82 8.31 17.26
CA TYR A 271 13.97 7.91 18.39
C TYR A 271 14.76 7.28 19.56
N GLN A 272 15.94 6.73 19.31
CA GLN A 272 16.83 6.21 20.35
C GLN A 272 17.30 7.28 21.35
N LEU A 273 17.15 8.56 21.02
CA LEU A 273 17.41 9.69 21.93
C LEU A 273 16.18 10.02 22.80
N GLU A 274 15.01 9.48 22.51
CA GLU A 274 13.78 9.73 23.25
C GLU A 274 13.78 8.92 24.56
N THR A 275 14.05 9.56 25.66
CA THR A 275 14.13 8.92 26.99
C THR A 275 12.79 8.83 27.72
N ARG A 276 11.78 9.58 27.26
CA ARG A 276 10.45 9.51 27.83
C ARG A 276 9.84 8.15 27.57
N THR A 277 8.94 7.70 28.43
CA THR A 277 8.13 6.50 28.18
C THR A 277 7.20 6.72 27.01
N VAL A 278 6.72 5.62 26.41
CA VAL A 278 5.72 5.67 25.33
C VAL A 278 4.52 6.52 25.75
N ALA A 279 4.00 6.31 26.96
CA ALA A 279 2.87 7.08 27.46
C ALA A 279 3.17 8.59 27.52
N ALA A 280 4.34 8.97 28.07
CA ALA A 280 4.72 10.37 28.20
C ALA A 280 5.07 11.02 26.85
N ALA A 281 5.63 10.28 25.92
CA ALA A 281 5.98 10.75 24.59
C ALA A 281 4.75 10.97 23.70
N LEU A 282 3.68 10.19 23.91
CA LEU A 282 2.41 10.32 23.20
C LEU A 282 1.36 11.15 23.96
N ASP A 283 1.76 11.81 25.07
CA ASP A 283 0.85 12.56 25.93
C ASP A 283 -0.38 11.74 26.41
N ILE A 284 -0.17 10.44 26.55
CA ILE A 284 -1.17 9.55 27.12
C ILE A 284 -1.05 9.72 28.64
N GLY A 285 -2.06 10.35 29.26
CA GLY A 285 -2.08 10.58 30.70
C GLY A 285 -1.75 9.30 31.48
N THR A 286 -1.07 9.44 32.63
CA THR A 286 -0.61 8.31 33.48
C THR A 286 -1.75 7.46 34.06
N ALA A 287 -2.98 7.95 34.03
CA ALA A 287 -4.18 7.13 34.08
C ALA A 287 -4.46 6.69 32.63
N ALA A 288 -3.67 5.73 32.11
CA ALA A 288 -4.06 5.07 30.89
C ALA A 288 -5.48 4.53 31.10
N PRO A 289 -6.50 5.03 30.38
CA PRO A 289 -7.77 4.36 30.42
C PRO A 289 -7.49 2.92 29.98
N PRO A 290 -8.17 1.95 30.57
CA PRO A 290 -8.00 0.57 30.14
C PRO A 290 -8.17 0.56 28.63
N LEU A 291 -7.15 0.06 27.93
CA LEU A 291 -7.17 -0.06 26.47
C LEU A 291 -8.39 -0.87 26.03
N PHE A 292 -9.01 -1.58 26.99
CA PHE A 292 -10.21 -2.38 26.76
C PHE A 292 -11.10 -2.33 28.03
N ALA A 293 -12.37 -1.95 27.84
CA ALA A 293 -13.37 -2.23 28.87
C ALA A 293 -13.57 -3.76 28.95
N PRO A 294 -13.56 -4.39 30.13
CA PRO A 294 -13.70 -5.84 30.28
C PRO A 294 -14.94 -6.42 29.60
N THR A 295 -16.02 -5.65 29.53
CA THR A 295 -17.29 -6.06 28.91
C THR A 295 -17.29 -6.03 27.37
N GLY A 296 -16.40 -5.27 26.73
CA GLY A 296 -16.28 -5.19 25.26
C GLY A 296 -15.18 -6.09 24.70
N TRP A 297 -14.25 -6.56 25.54
CA TRP A 297 -13.06 -7.27 25.07
C TRP A 297 -13.36 -8.60 24.39
N SER A 298 -14.24 -9.41 24.95
CA SER A 298 -14.61 -10.70 24.36
C SER A 298 -15.27 -10.53 23.00
N GLN A 299 -16.12 -9.51 22.85
CA GLN A 299 -16.75 -9.16 21.57
C GLN A 299 -15.72 -8.61 20.58
N HIS A 300 -14.84 -7.73 21.02
CA HIS A 300 -13.77 -7.19 20.20
C HIS A 300 -12.77 -8.29 19.77
N ALA A 301 -12.36 -9.16 20.69
CA ALA A 301 -11.50 -10.30 20.38
C ALA A 301 -12.15 -11.27 19.39
N GLU A 302 -13.47 -11.43 19.45
CA GLU A 302 -14.21 -12.25 18.50
C GLU A 302 -14.26 -11.60 17.11
N LEU A 303 -14.47 -10.29 17.03
CA LEU A 303 -14.39 -9.55 15.77
C LEU A 303 -12.99 -9.65 15.14
N LEU A 304 -11.93 -9.50 15.94
CA LEU A 304 -10.54 -9.66 15.50
C LEU A 304 -10.22 -11.07 14.98
N ARG A 305 -10.92 -12.10 15.48
CA ARG A 305 -10.77 -13.48 14.95
C ARG A 305 -11.54 -13.67 13.65
N GLN A 306 -12.67 -13.00 13.49
CA GLN A 306 -13.53 -13.14 12.32
C GLN A 306 -13.08 -12.28 11.12
N GLU A 307 -12.47 -11.11 11.39
CA GLU A 307 -12.04 -10.17 10.37
C GLU A 307 -11.08 -10.79 9.34
N PRO A 308 -9.98 -11.49 9.72
CA PRO A 308 -9.05 -12.04 8.75
C PRO A 308 -9.72 -13.03 7.79
N ALA A 309 -10.63 -13.86 8.28
CA ALA A 309 -11.35 -14.81 7.45
C ALA A 309 -12.35 -14.10 6.51
N ALA A 310 -13.02 -13.05 6.97
CA ALA A 310 -13.93 -12.25 6.14
C ALA A 310 -13.14 -11.46 5.09
N TYR A 311 -12.03 -10.85 5.47
CA TYR A 311 -11.15 -10.12 4.55
C TYR A 311 -10.57 -11.05 3.48
N ASN A 312 -10.03 -12.22 3.87
CA ASN A 312 -9.51 -13.19 2.92
C ASN A 312 -10.60 -13.72 1.98
N ALA A 313 -11.85 -13.91 2.47
CA ALA A 313 -12.95 -14.29 1.60
C ALA A 313 -13.17 -13.26 0.49
N VAL A 314 -13.13 -11.97 0.79
CA VAL A 314 -13.27 -10.90 -0.21
C VAL A 314 -12.11 -10.95 -1.19
N VAL A 315 -10.87 -10.87 -0.70
CA VAL A 315 -9.66 -10.79 -1.55
C VAL A 315 -9.50 -12.02 -2.45
N LEU A 316 -9.79 -13.22 -1.93
CA LEU A 316 -9.66 -14.46 -2.71
C LEU A 316 -10.73 -14.60 -3.78
N HIS A 317 -11.97 -14.17 -3.52
CA HIS A 317 -13.00 -14.10 -4.56
C HIS A 317 -12.65 -13.05 -5.62
N GLU A 318 -12.12 -11.89 -5.25
CA GLU A 318 -11.65 -10.88 -6.21
C GLU A 318 -10.49 -11.40 -7.07
N ALA A 319 -9.55 -12.12 -6.43
CA ALA A 319 -8.47 -12.77 -7.15
C ALA A 319 -8.98 -13.85 -8.11
N HIS A 320 -9.96 -14.62 -7.69
CA HIS A 320 -10.63 -15.64 -8.48
C HIS A 320 -11.37 -15.04 -9.69
N PHE A 321 -12.42 -14.25 -9.44
CA PHE A 321 -13.23 -13.69 -10.51
C PHE A 321 -12.46 -12.74 -11.43
N GLY A 322 -11.48 -12.01 -10.87
CA GLY A 322 -10.61 -11.15 -11.63
C GLY A 322 -9.73 -11.89 -12.64
N ALA A 323 -9.36 -13.15 -12.33
CA ALA A 323 -8.59 -14.01 -13.23
C ALA A 323 -9.44 -14.81 -14.20
N LEU A 324 -10.76 -14.83 -14.07
CA LEU A 324 -11.65 -15.45 -15.05
C LEU A 324 -11.91 -14.48 -16.19
N GLY A 325 -11.77 -14.92 -17.44
CA GLY A 325 -11.86 -14.07 -18.62
C GLY A 325 -12.49 -14.68 -19.83
N ARG A 326 -12.78 -13.79 -20.78
CA ARG A 326 -13.43 -14.12 -22.07
C ARG A 326 -12.49 -14.79 -23.07
N ASN A 327 -11.16 -14.65 -22.88
CA ASN A 327 -10.15 -15.17 -23.82
C ASN A 327 -9.91 -16.68 -23.75
N ALA A 328 -10.65 -17.38 -22.90
CA ALA A 328 -10.82 -18.84 -22.98
C ALA A 328 -11.40 -19.34 -24.32
N SER A 329 -11.75 -18.45 -25.26
CA SER A 329 -12.20 -18.84 -26.62
C SER A 329 -11.06 -19.24 -27.53
N VAL A 330 -9.85 -18.97 -27.19
CA VAL A 330 -8.67 -19.54 -27.82
C VAL A 330 -8.30 -20.72 -26.94
N GLY A 331 -8.29 -21.94 -27.46
CA GLY A 331 -7.85 -23.13 -26.72
C GLY A 331 -6.56 -22.86 -25.96
N PRO A 332 -5.92 -23.80 -25.26
CA PRO A 332 -4.78 -23.49 -24.38
C PRO A 332 -3.72 -22.75 -25.19
N GLU A 333 -3.89 -21.46 -25.32
CA GLU A 333 -2.83 -20.58 -25.81
C GLU A 333 -1.65 -20.78 -24.90
N ALA A 334 -0.49 -20.81 -25.49
CA ALA A 334 0.73 -20.88 -24.72
C ALA A 334 0.70 -19.78 -23.65
N PRO A 335 0.86 -20.12 -22.36
CA PRO A 335 0.82 -19.13 -21.29
C PRO A 335 1.83 -18.02 -21.56
N PRO A 336 1.58 -16.79 -21.10
CA PRO A 336 2.49 -15.67 -21.34
C PRO A 336 3.94 -16.01 -21.01
N PRO A 337 4.92 -15.56 -21.81
CA PRO A 337 6.33 -15.93 -21.64
C PRO A 337 6.87 -15.70 -20.21
N VAL A 338 6.41 -14.66 -19.54
CA VAL A 338 6.81 -14.36 -18.17
C VAL A 338 6.42 -15.47 -17.18
N LEU A 339 5.23 -16.06 -17.34
CA LEU A 339 4.80 -17.20 -16.53
C LEU A 339 5.62 -18.45 -16.86
N LEU A 340 5.89 -18.69 -18.13
CA LEU A 340 6.70 -19.84 -18.56
C LEU A 340 8.12 -19.79 -17.97
N VAL A 341 8.72 -18.60 -17.89
CA VAL A 341 10.04 -18.42 -17.28
C VAL A 341 10.01 -18.81 -15.79
N GLU A 342 9.03 -18.31 -15.04
CA GLU A 342 8.91 -18.61 -13.62
C GLU A 342 8.52 -20.08 -13.37
N VAL A 343 7.65 -20.65 -14.17
CA VAL A 343 7.30 -22.07 -14.11
C VAL A 343 8.53 -22.93 -14.41
N LYS A 344 9.29 -22.59 -15.45
CA LYS A 344 10.53 -23.32 -15.79
C LYS A 344 11.55 -23.30 -14.67
N ARG A 345 11.68 -22.15 -14.00
CA ARG A 345 12.61 -21.96 -12.88
C ARG A 345 12.23 -22.81 -11.66
N ASN A 346 10.95 -22.93 -11.35
CA ASN A 346 10.48 -23.48 -10.09
C ASN A 346 9.87 -24.87 -10.19
N LEU A 347 9.25 -25.22 -11.34
CA LEU A 347 8.46 -26.43 -11.53
C LEU A 347 8.82 -27.21 -12.81
N GLY A 348 9.74 -26.68 -13.61
CA GLY A 348 10.28 -27.30 -14.82
C GLY A 348 9.44 -27.07 -16.06
N PHE A 349 8.21 -27.62 -16.11
CA PHE A 349 7.32 -27.56 -17.25
C PHE A 349 5.93 -27.05 -16.87
N TRP A 350 5.22 -26.48 -17.84
CA TRP A 350 3.86 -25.98 -17.65
C TRP A 350 2.87 -27.06 -17.18
N GLU A 351 3.01 -28.24 -17.71
CA GLU A 351 2.20 -29.40 -17.32
C GLU A 351 2.41 -29.79 -15.85
N ASN A 352 3.64 -29.69 -15.34
CA ASN A 352 3.94 -29.93 -13.94
C ASN A 352 3.31 -28.87 -13.03
N TYR A 353 3.33 -27.61 -13.47
CA TYR A 353 2.67 -26.52 -12.77
C TYR A 353 1.15 -26.75 -12.67
N LEU A 354 0.51 -27.09 -13.78
CA LEU A 354 -0.93 -27.38 -13.80
C LEU A 354 -1.27 -28.63 -12.97
N LEU A 355 -0.42 -29.65 -13.02
CA LEU A 355 -0.60 -30.86 -12.21
C LEU A 355 -0.50 -30.54 -10.73
N ASP A 356 0.53 -29.80 -10.31
CA ASP A 356 0.73 -29.38 -8.91
C ASP A 356 -0.44 -28.50 -8.41
N LEU A 357 -0.92 -27.57 -9.24
CA LEU A 357 -2.10 -26.74 -8.92
C LEU A 357 -3.38 -27.60 -8.77
N ARG A 358 -3.60 -28.58 -9.66
CA ARG A 358 -4.71 -29.53 -9.53
C ARG A 358 -4.60 -30.40 -8.28
N LEU A 359 -3.39 -30.81 -7.90
CA LEU A 359 -3.16 -31.54 -6.65
C LEU A 359 -3.48 -30.67 -5.43
N CYS A 360 -3.13 -29.38 -5.44
CA CYS A 360 -3.57 -28.42 -4.41
C CYS A 360 -5.11 -28.35 -4.35
N CYS A 361 -5.79 -28.28 -5.50
CA CYS A 361 -7.25 -28.29 -5.54
C CYS A 361 -7.85 -29.60 -4.98
N ALA A 362 -7.22 -30.73 -5.27
CA ALA A 362 -7.66 -32.03 -4.78
C ALA A 362 -7.46 -32.19 -3.27
N ALA A 363 -6.34 -31.68 -2.76
CA ALA A 363 -5.97 -31.77 -1.35
C ALA A 363 -6.75 -30.78 -0.46
N SER A 364 -7.19 -29.65 -1.00
CA SER A 364 -8.06 -28.73 -0.26
C SER A 364 -9.43 -29.38 -0.03
N SER A 365 -9.86 -29.50 1.19
CA SER A 365 -11.18 -30.08 1.51
C SER A 365 -12.31 -29.11 1.16
N ASN A 366 -12.16 -27.85 1.56
CA ASN A 366 -13.15 -26.79 1.42
C ASN A 366 -12.42 -25.45 1.64
N GLY A 367 -11.95 -24.81 0.56
CA GLY A 367 -11.07 -23.64 0.67
C GLY A 367 -10.55 -23.15 -0.68
N TRP A 368 -9.28 -22.88 -0.77
CA TRP A 368 -8.65 -22.28 -1.95
C TRP A 368 -7.37 -23.01 -2.35
N ALA A 369 -7.21 -23.24 -3.63
CA ALA A 369 -5.93 -23.54 -4.24
C ALA A 369 -5.41 -22.30 -4.95
N MET A 370 -4.16 -21.93 -4.72
CA MET A 370 -3.62 -20.66 -5.17
C MET A 370 -2.28 -20.85 -5.87
N THR A 371 -2.02 -20.00 -6.86
CA THR A 371 -0.66 -19.67 -7.27
C THR A 371 -0.26 -18.38 -6.59
N ILE A 372 0.87 -18.40 -5.89
CA ILE A 372 1.38 -17.28 -5.13
C ILE A 372 2.79 -16.92 -5.54
N TRP A 373 3.14 -15.65 -5.44
CA TRP A 373 4.51 -15.17 -5.44
C TRP A 373 5.00 -15.05 -4.01
N ASP A 374 6.04 -15.81 -3.67
CA ASP A 374 6.69 -15.76 -2.38
C ASP A 374 7.79 -14.69 -2.42
N GLU A 375 7.51 -13.51 -1.86
CA GLU A 375 8.42 -12.36 -1.89
C GLU A 375 9.76 -12.65 -1.20
N ARG A 376 9.75 -13.50 -0.19
CA ARG A 376 10.95 -13.84 0.57
C ARG A 376 11.86 -14.77 -0.21
N ARG A 377 11.30 -15.68 -1.00
CA ARG A 377 12.05 -16.65 -1.80
C ARG A 377 12.30 -16.17 -3.22
N GLY A 378 11.58 -15.11 -3.66
CA GLY A 378 11.63 -14.63 -5.02
C GLY A 378 11.19 -15.69 -6.04
N GLN A 379 10.12 -16.45 -5.71
CA GLN A 379 9.66 -17.53 -6.57
C GLN A 379 8.15 -17.70 -6.58
N MET A 380 7.63 -18.15 -7.72
CA MET A 380 6.27 -18.56 -7.90
C MET A 380 6.07 -20.00 -7.43
N ARG A 381 5.00 -20.29 -6.67
CA ARG A 381 4.64 -21.64 -6.24
C ARG A 381 3.15 -21.79 -6.05
N ASN A 382 2.64 -23.02 -6.08
CA ASN A 382 1.28 -23.31 -5.68
C ASN A 382 1.18 -23.55 -4.16
N ALA A 383 0.01 -23.23 -3.62
CA ALA A 383 -0.31 -23.40 -2.21
C ALA A 383 -1.82 -23.68 -2.06
N LEU A 384 -2.20 -24.22 -0.93
CA LEU A 384 -3.62 -24.38 -0.57
C LEU A 384 -3.86 -23.83 0.83
N ILE A 385 -5.09 -23.39 1.07
CA ILE A 385 -5.61 -23.08 2.41
C ILE A 385 -6.99 -23.69 2.56
N ASP A 386 -7.31 -24.17 3.74
CA ASP A 386 -8.66 -24.60 4.10
C ASP A 386 -9.47 -23.42 4.62
N GLY A 387 -10.74 -23.38 4.24
CA GLY A 387 -11.61 -22.24 4.53
C GLY A 387 -11.06 -20.93 3.95
N ASN A 388 -11.38 -19.81 4.58
CA ASN A 388 -10.82 -18.50 4.29
C ASN A 388 -9.65 -18.20 5.26
N GLY A 389 -8.79 -19.19 5.49
CA GLY A 389 -7.63 -19.09 6.37
C GLY A 389 -6.59 -18.09 5.89
N ALA A 390 -5.49 -17.98 6.64
CA ALA A 390 -4.45 -17.01 6.32
C ALA A 390 -3.67 -17.41 5.05
N VAL A 391 -3.60 -16.50 4.10
CA VAL A 391 -2.61 -16.56 3.02
C VAL A 391 -1.21 -16.54 3.67
N PRO A 392 -0.25 -17.36 3.18
CA PRO A 392 1.09 -17.36 3.76
C PRO A 392 1.71 -15.96 3.81
N ALA A 393 2.22 -15.58 4.98
CA ALA A 393 2.78 -14.25 5.19
C ALA A 393 3.92 -13.94 4.20
N GLY A 394 3.93 -12.73 3.65
CA GLY A 394 4.90 -12.31 2.65
C GLY A 394 4.69 -12.95 1.28
N CYS A 395 3.47 -13.42 0.99
CA CYS A 395 3.09 -13.96 -0.31
C CYS A 395 1.98 -13.11 -0.93
N ARG A 396 2.06 -12.96 -2.24
CA ARG A 396 1.06 -12.28 -3.06
C ARG A 396 0.29 -13.31 -3.88
N VAL A 397 -1.03 -13.22 -3.90
CA VAL A 397 -1.89 -14.13 -4.67
C VAL A 397 -1.88 -13.70 -6.13
N LEU A 398 -1.47 -14.60 -7.01
CA LEU A 398 -1.49 -14.42 -8.46
C LEU A 398 -2.76 -15.01 -9.07
N LEU A 399 -3.17 -16.18 -8.60
CA LEU A 399 -4.37 -16.91 -9.00
C LEU A 399 -4.98 -17.55 -7.76
N ALA A 400 -6.30 -17.50 -7.63
CA ALA A 400 -7.05 -18.28 -6.66
C ALA A 400 -8.09 -19.12 -7.40
N LEU A 401 -8.17 -20.42 -7.08
CA LEU A 401 -9.21 -21.34 -7.55
C LEU A 401 -10.06 -21.72 -6.35
N ASP A 402 -11.34 -21.53 -6.50
CA ASP A 402 -12.31 -21.85 -5.45
C ASP A 402 -12.60 -23.35 -5.42
N THR A 403 -12.33 -23.99 -4.29
CA THR A 403 -12.54 -25.41 -4.08
C THR A 403 -13.70 -25.72 -3.12
N PHE A 404 -14.44 -24.69 -2.69
CA PHE A 404 -15.66 -24.85 -1.91
C PHE A 404 -16.76 -25.50 -2.77
N GLU A 405 -17.66 -26.21 -2.09
CA GLU A 405 -18.79 -26.88 -2.76
C GLU A 405 -19.66 -25.91 -3.57
N HIS A 406 -19.86 -24.68 -3.08
CA HIS A 406 -20.65 -23.68 -3.78
C HIS A 406 -20.09 -23.27 -5.17
N ALA A 407 -18.80 -23.46 -5.38
CA ALA A 407 -18.15 -23.10 -6.65
C ALA A 407 -18.44 -24.10 -7.80
N TYR A 408 -18.89 -25.33 -7.47
CA TYR A 408 -19.08 -26.35 -8.50
C TYR A 408 -20.36 -27.18 -8.37
N THR A 409 -20.98 -27.25 -7.19
CA THR A 409 -22.07 -28.18 -6.93
C THR A 409 -23.30 -27.93 -7.78
N LEU A 410 -23.62 -26.70 -8.16
CA LEU A 410 -24.78 -26.36 -8.99
C LEU A 410 -24.67 -26.90 -10.41
N ASP A 411 -23.47 -27.03 -10.96
CA ASP A 411 -23.22 -27.52 -12.32
C ASP A 411 -22.75 -28.98 -12.35
N TYR A 412 -21.98 -29.39 -11.34
CA TYR A 412 -21.28 -30.67 -11.37
C TYR A 412 -21.63 -31.59 -10.20
N GLY A 413 -22.57 -31.23 -9.33
CA GLY A 413 -22.90 -32.00 -8.13
C GLY A 413 -21.68 -32.29 -7.26
N ILE A 414 -21.38 -33.57 -7.02
CA ILE A 414 -20.20 -34.02 -6.29
C ILE A 414 -18.91 -34.02 -7.12
N GLY A 415 -19.01 -33.63 -8.39
CA GLY A 415 -17.93 -33.72 -9.37
C GLY A 415 -16.91 -32.55 -9.24
N LYS A 416 -16.27 -32.39 -8.08
CA LYS A 416 -15.28 -31.34 -7.79
C LYS A 416 -14.23 -31.18 -8.90
N TYR A 417 -13.69 -32.29 -9.40
CA TYR A 417 -12.66 -32.24 -10.45
C TYR A 417 -13.15 -31.62 -11.75
N LEU A 418 -14.42 -31.84 -12.11
CA LEU A 418 -15.02 -31.25 -13.30
C LEU A 418 -15.20 -29.73 -13.11
N GLY A 419 -15.63 -29.31 -11.92
CA GLY A 419 -15.73 -27.90 -11.58
C GLY A 419 -14.37 -27.18 -11.60
N ILE A 420 -13.33 -27.81 -11.07
CA ILE A 420 -11.97 -27.28 -11.12
C ILE A 420 -11.45 -27.22 -12.57
N ALA A 421 -11.72 -28.24 -13.37
CA ALA A 421 -11.35 -28.22 -14.80
C ALA A 421 -12.01 -27.04 -15.51
N ALA A 422 -13.31 -26.82 -15.28
CA ALA A 422 -14.05 -25.70 -15.86
C ALA A 422 -13.48 -24.33 -15.38
N GLN A 423 -13.11 -24.20 -14.13
CA GLN A 423 -12.45 -22.98 -13.65
C GLN A 423 -11.13 -22.74 -14.41
N LEU A 424 -10.27 -23.76 -14.50
CA LEU A 424 -8.97 -23.68 -15.20
C LEU A 424 -9.08 -23.35 -16.68
N GLU A 425 -10.14 -23.84 -17.36
CA GLU A 425 -10.42 -23.54 -18.77
C GLU A 425 -10.79 -22.06 -18.99
N ASN A 426 -11.23 -21.38 -17.96
CA ASN A 426 -11.65 -19.99 -18.01
C ASN A 426 -10.60 -19.01 -17.43
N VAL A 427 -9.44 -19.48 -16.97
CA VAL A 427 -8.39 -18.59 -16.47
C VAL A 427 -7.79 -17.77 -17.60
N ASP A 428 -7.82 -16.46 -17.44
CA ASP A 428 -7.05 -15.53 -18.25
C ASP A 428 -5.61 -15.45 -17.70
N TRP A 429 -4.71 -16.18 -18.34
CA TRP A 429 -3.31 -16.25 -17.92
C TRP A 429 -2.56 -14.92 -18.08
N THR A 430 -3.08 -13.97 -18.87
CA THR A 430 -2.50 -12.64 -18.99
C THR A 430 -2.71 -11.86 -17.70
N VAL A 431 -3.89 -11.95 -17.10
CA VAL A 431 -4.16 -11.35 -15.78
C VAL A 431 -3.25 -11.93 -14.69
N VAL A 432 -3.02 -13.25 -14.72
CA VAL A 432 -2.11 -13.90 -13.78
C VAL A 432 -0.66 -13.41 -13.97
N ALA A 433 -0.26 -13.23 -15.24
CA ALA A 433 1.06 -12.68 -15.58
C ALA A 433 1.22 -11.22 -15.14
N ASP A 434 0.18 -10.40 -15.33
CA ASP A 434 0.19 -8.98 -14.92
C ASP A 434 0.29 -8.79 -13.40
N ARG A 435 -0.14 -9.80 -12.65
CA ARG A 435 0.03 -9.82 -11.18
C ARG A 435 1.46 -10.18 -10.74
N LEU A 436 2.30 -10.69 -11.63
CA LEU A 436 3.73 -10.80 -11.35
C LEU A 436 4.36 -9.41 -11.28
N SER A 437 5.32 -9.22 -10.37
CA SER A 437 6.00 -7.93 -10.21
C SER A 437 6.70 -7.48 -11.50
N PRO A 438 6.73 -6.18 -11.84
CA PRO A 438 7.50 -5.66 -12.96
C PRO A 438 9.01 -6.01 -12.90
N PHE A 439 9.53 -6.44 -11.74
CA PHE A 439 10.89 -6.93 -11.62
C PHE A 439 11.13 -8.26 -12.37
N THR A 440 10.10 -9.09 -12.54
CA THR A 440 10.21 -10.33 -13.33
C THR A 440 10.34 -10.03 -14.83
N MET A 441 9.82 -8.93 -15.32
CA MET A 441 9.97 -8.50 -16.72
C MET A 441 11.42 -8.14 -17.08
N ALA A 442 12.16 -7.49 -16.18
CA ALA A 442 13.60 -7.22 -16.38
C ALA A 442 14.41 -8.51 -16.39
N GLN A 443 14.07 -9.50 -15.56
CA GLN A 443 14.70 -10.81 -15.53
C GLN A 443 14.34 -11.65 -16.77
N VAL A 444 13.15 -11.46 -17.35
CA VAL A 444 12.76 -12.13 -18.61
C VAL A 444 13.65 -11.67 -19.77
N ALA A 445 13.95 -10.37 -19.86
CA ALA A 445 14.84 -9.83 -20.89
C ALA A 445 16.28 -10.40 -20.82
N GLU A 446 16.76 -10.71 -19.62
CA GLU A 446 18.08 -11.34 -19.40
C GLU A 446 18.12 -12.82 -19.82
N VAL A 447 17.00 -13.53 -19.77
CA VAL A 447 16.90 -14.98 -20.03
C VAL A 447 16.50 -15.30 -21.47
N VAL A 448 15.70 -14.44 -22.10
CA VAL A 448 15.13 -14.68 -23.44
C VAL A 448 16.02 -14.07 -24.54
N GLY A 449 16.98 -13.20 -24.17
CA GLY A 449 17.80 -12.46 -25.13
C GLY A 449 16.97 -11.46 -25.95
N PRO A 450 17.61 -10.52 -26.65
CA PRO A 450 16.89 -9.55 -27.49
C PRO A 450 16.20 -10.23 -28.67
#